data_8b093bb97dbbbcb97436e4184281b5d9
#
_entry.id   8b093bb97dbbbcb97436e4184281b5d9
#
_cell.length_a   1.000
_cell.length_b   1.000
_cell.length_c   1.000
_cell.angle_alpha   90.00
_cell.angle_beta   90.00
_cell.angle_gamma   90.00
#
_symmetry.space_group_name_H-M   'P 1'
#
loop_
_entity.id
_entity.type
_entity.pdbx_description
1 polymer ?
#
loop_
_entity_poly.entity_id
_entity_poly.type
_entity_poly.pdbx_seq_one_letter_code
_entity_poly.pdbx_strand_id
1 'polypeptide(L)'
;VKCDPATLVQHDNPRYQVCLRHREFIADYLSVLDCELVHDPQEHIFRLKGEGVEAEKISLTTTIIILLARIIYRDKILGEGLEATVTNLEELRTYGKNTNLINYKLTMGEWKEALYVMSKHQIIEVPGAIQNVEDETPIYIYSTINLYCGSTDITASVSYTHLRAHETS
;
A
#
# COMPACT_ATOMS: atom_id res chain seq x y z
N VAL A 1 -7.84 -3.42 -7.94
CA VAL A 1 -7.83 -2.69 -6.67
C VAL A 1 -7.91 -1.20 -6.97
N LYS A 2 -8.77 -0.50 -6.25
CA LYS A 2 -8.86 0.96 -6.33
C LYS A 2 -8.05 1.54 -5.18
N CYS A 3 -7.06 2.37 -5.49
CA CYS A 3 -6.28 3.10 -4.51
C CYS A 3 -6.83 4.53 -4.36
N ASP A 4 -6.95 4.99 -3.15
CA ASP A 4 -7.34 6.35 -2.83
C ASP A 4 -6.08 7.22 -2.73
N PRO A 5 -5.88 8.21 -3.63
CA PRO A 5 -4.67 9.03 -3.64
C PRO A 5 -4.62 10.07 -2.52
N ALA A 6 -5.70 10.24 -1.78
CA ALA A 6 -5.84 11.31 -0.79
C ALA A 6 -5.70 10.79 0.66
N THR A 7 -4.68 9.98 0.92
CA THR A 7 -4.37 9.48 2.27
C THR A 7 -3.20 10.24 2.87
N LEU A 8 -3.38 10.76 4.08
CA LEU A 8 -2.32 11.37 4.90
C LEU A 8 -2.05 10.50 6.11
N VAL A 9 -0.79 10.24 6.36
CA VAL A 9 -0.31 9.42 7.48
C VAL A 9 0.53 10.24 8.45
N GLN A 10 0.71 9.73 9.65
CA GLN A 10 1.44 10.45 10.71
C GLN A 10 2.89 10.77 10.36
N HIS A 11 3.56 10.00 9.50
CA HIS A 11 4.92 10.32 9.08
C HIS A 11 5.00 11.60 8.22
N ASP A 12 3.90 12.02 7.56
CA ASP A 12 3.74 13.37 7.00
C ASP A 12 3.21 14.33 8.08
N ASN A 13 3.99 14.43 9.16
CA ASN A 13 3.57 15.05 10.41
C ASN A 13 2.97 16.47 10.28
N PRO A 14 3.54 17.43 9.50
CA PRO A 14 2.96 18.77 9.42
C PRO A 14 1.51 18.77 8.91
N ARG A 15 1.23 18.03 7.83
CA ARG A 15 -0.10 17.95 7.23
C ARG A 15 -1.08 17.17 8.11
N TYR A 16 -0.62 16.06 8.69
CA TYR A 16 -1.41 15.30 9.64
C TYR A 16 -1.84 16.15 10.83
N GLN A 17 -0.92 16.95 11.42
CA GLN A 17 -1.22 17.84 12.54
C GLN A 17 -2.19 18.96 12.16
N VAL A 18 -2.12 19.50 10.95
CA VAL A 18 -3.09 20.46 10.44
C VAL A 18 -4.49 19.83 10.35
N CYS A 19 -4.59 18.63 9.77
CA CYS A 19 -5.85 17.89 9.69
C CYS A 19 -6.43 17.57 11.07
N LEU A 20 -5.59 17.16 12.02
CA LEU A 20 -6.02 16.84 13.38
C LEU A 20 -6.55 18.08 14.11
N ARG A 21 -5.85 19.22 13.98
CA ARG A 21 -6.18 20.46 14.67
C ARG A 21 -7.41 21.16 14.09
N HIS A 22 -7.60 21.08 12.78
CA HIS A 22 -8.65 21.78 12.05
C HIS A 22 -9.67 20.84 11.41
N ARG A 23 -9.87 19.67 12.00
CA ARG A 23 -10.68 18.59 11.44
C ARG A 23 -12.08 19.03 11.04
N GLU A 24 -12.79 19.72 11.92
CA GLU A 24 -14.17 20.14 11.66
C GLU A 24 -14.26 21.14 10.51
N PHE A 25 -13.39 22.13 10.50
CA PHE A 25 -13.35 23.12 9.43
C PHE A 25 -13.02 22.50 8.07
N ILE A 26 -12.06 21.56 8.04
CA ILE A 26 -11.68 20.86 6.81
C ILE A 26 -12.82 19.95 6.36
N ALA A 27 -13.48 19.24 7.26
CA ALA A 27 -14.63 18.38 6.95
C ALA A 27 -15.79 19.19 6.36
N ASP A 28 -16.13 20.34 6.94
CA ASP A 28 -17.17 21.23 6.42
C ASP A 28 -16.84 21.73 5.01
N TYR A 29 -15.59 22.14 4.79
CA TYR A 29 -15.15 22.57 3.46
C TYR A 29 -15.22 21.44 2.42
N LEU A 30 -14.78 20.24 2.78
CA LEU A 30 -14.79 19.08 1.89
C LEU A 30 -16.21 18.56 1.59
N SER A 31 -17.15 18.76 2.51
CA SER A 31 -18.55 18.36 2.29
C SER A 31 -19.20 19.10 1.12
N VAL A 32 -18.77 20.34 0.84
CA VAL A 32 -19.23 21.12 -0.33
C VAL A 32 -18.76 20.51 -1.65
N LEU A 33 -17.71 19.69 -1.60
CA LEU A 33 -17.13 18.97 -2.75
C LEU A 33 -17.58 17.51 -2.82
N ASP A 34 -18.65 17.15 -2.10
CA ASP A 34 -19.12 15.77 -1.95
C ASP A 34 -18.03 14.79 -1.47
N CYS A 35 -17.14 15.31 -0.60
CA CYS A 35 -16.05 14.56 0.00
C CYS A 35 -16.19 14.48 1.51
N GLU A 36 -15.80 13.36 2.09
CA GLU A 36 -15.77 13.09 3.53
C GLU A 36 -14.32 12.91 4.00
N LEU A 37 -13.94 13.62 5.07
CA LEU A 37 -12.67 13.41 5.75
C LEU A 37 -12.84 12.33 6.83
N VAL A 38 -12.28 11.14 6.57
CA VAL A 38 -12.29 10.01 7.51
C VAL A 38 -10.98 9.97 8.27
N HIS A 39 -11.07 9.92 9.61
CA HIS A 39 -9.92 9.76 10.48
C HIS A 39 -9.92 8.37 11.11
N ASP A 40 -8.82 7.65 10.98
CA ASP A 40 -8.53 6.45 11.74
C ASP A 40 -7.48 6.79 12.81
N PRO A 41 -7.91 6.91 14.08
CA PRO A 41 -6.99 7.27 15.16
C PRO A 41 -6.06 6.11 15.57
N GLN A 42 -6.40 4.86 15.29
CA GLN A 42 -5.58 3.70 15.63
C GLN A 42 -4.40 3.58 14.68
N GLU A 43 -4.65 3.78 13.38
CA GLU A 43 -3.61 3.73 12.36
C GLU A 43 -2.94 5.09 12.13
N HIS A 44 -3.39 6.15 12.81
CA HIS A 44 -2.93 7.54 12.63
C HIS A 44 -3.01 8.02 11.18
N ILE A 45 -4.17 7.84 10.57
CA ILE A 45 -4.38 8.11 9.15
C ILE A 45 -5.60 9.01 8.95
N PHE A 46 -5.47 10.02 8.09
CA PHE A 46 -6.60 10.72 7.47
C PHE A 46 -6.78 10.25 6.04
N ARG A 47 -8.01 10.02 5.64
CA ARG A 47 -8.37 9.59 4.29
C ARG A 47 -9.54 10.41 3.78
N LEU A 48 -9.47 10.79 2.49
CA LEU A 48 -10.58 11.42 1.78
C LEU A 48 -11.41 10.35 1.07
N LYS A 49 -12.72 10.38 1.27
CA LYS A 49 -13.69 9.55 0.57
C LYS A 49 -14.74 10.42 -0.10
N GLY A 50 -15.33 9.97 -1.19
CA GLY A 50 -16.44 10.64 -1.85
C GLY A 50 -16.44 10.46 -3.36
N GLU A 51 -17.53 10.91 -4.00
CA GLU A 51 -17.67 10.84 -5.46
C GLU A 51 -16.70 11.77 -6.19
N GLY A 52 -16.24 12.84 -5.54
CA GLY A 52 -15.21 13.75 -6.07
C GLY A 52 -13.78 13.18 -6.03
N VAL A 53 -13.57 12.00 -5.45
CA VAL A 53 -12.24 11.35 -5.36
C VAL A 53 -12.13 10.30 -6.46
N GLU A 54 -11.31 10.58 -7.47
CA GLU A 54 -11.02 9.60 -8.53
C GLU A 54 -10.13 8.46 -7.99
N ALA A 55 -10.63 7.24 -8.09
CA ALA A 55 -9.85 6.05 -7.76
C ALA A 55 -8.91 5.68 -8.92
N GLU A 56 -7.63 5.58 -8.64
CA GLU A 56 -6.62 5.15 -9.60
C GLU A 56 -6.74 3.66 -9.91
N LYS A 57 -6.71 3.30 -11.19
CA LYS A 57 -6.63 1.90 -11.61
C LYS A 57 -5.17 1.48 -11.61
N ILE A 58 -4.85 0.45 -10.85
CA ILE A 58 -3.52 -0.12 -10.78
C ILE A 58 -3.46 -1.47 -11.52
N SER A 59 -2.28 -1.82 -12.03
CA SER A 59 -2.07 -3.08 -12.74
C SER A 59 -2.22 -4.28 -11.79
N LEU A 60 -2.51 -5.46 -12.36
CA LEU A 60 -2.56 -6.70 -11.58
C LEU A 60 -1.21 -7.00 -10.91
N THR A 61 -0.11 -6.78 -11.62
CA THR A 61 1.25 -6.95 -11.09
C THR A 61 1.48 -6.07 -9.86
N THR A 62 1.15 -4.77 -9.95
CA THR A 62 1.24 -3.85 -8.81
C THR A 62 0.36 -4.31 -7.65
N THR A 63 -0.86 -4.77 -7.92
CA THR A 63 -1.76 -5.31 -6.89
C THR A 63 -1.13 -6.50 -6.16
N ILE A 64 -0.53 -7.45 -6.90
CA ILE A 64 0.14 -8.61 -6.31
C ILE A 64 1.34 -8.17 -5.44
N ILE A 65 2.11 -7.19 -5.89
CA ILE A 65 3.25 -6.67 -5.13
C ILE A 65 2.78 -5.95 -3.84
N ILE A 66 1.68 -5.21 -3.87
CA ILE A 66 1.08 -4.60 -2.67
C ILE A 66 0.63 -5.69 -1.68
N LEU A 67 -0.03 -6.75 -2.16
CA LEU A 67 -0.44 -7.89 -1.32
C LEU A 67 0.78 -8.57 -0.68
N LEU A 68 1.83 -8.75 -1.45
CA LEU A 68 3.09 -9.34 -0.97
C LEU A 68 3.73 -8.48 0.12
N ALA A 69 3.84 -7.17 -0.12
CA ALA A 69 4.36 -6.22 0.87
C ALA A 69 3.52 -6.24 2.15
N ARG A 70 2.20 -6.41 2.06
CA ARG A 70 1.33 -6.54 3.21
C ARG A 70 1.57 -7.82 4.01
N ILE A 71 1.83 -8.95 3.34
CA ILE A 71 2.17 -10.20 4.01
C ILE A 71 3.45 -10.00 4.82
N ILE A 72 4.50 -9.44 4.21
CA ILE A 72 5.76 -9.12 4.88
C ILE A 72 5.54 -8.16 6.06
N TYR A 73 4.77 -7.10 5.85
CA TYR A 73 4.44 -6.14 6.91
C TYR A 73 3.80 -6.85 8.11
N ARG A 74 2.76 -7.65 7.87
CA ARG A 74 2.08 -8.38 8.92
C ARG A 74 3.01 -9.35 9.67
N ASP A 75 3.80 -10.12 8.92
CA ASP A 75 4.68 -11.12 9.53
C ASP A 75 5.77 -10.46 10.39
N LYS A 76 6.32 -9.33 9.96
CA LYS A 76 7.32 -8.58 10.73
C LYS A 76 6.73 -7.85 11.93
N ILE A 77 5.55 -7.23 11.80
CA ILE A 77 4.86 -6.56 12.92
C ILE A 77 4.49 -7.56 14.01
N LEU A 78 3.97 -8.73 13.66
CA LEU A 78 3.64 -9.78 14.61
C LEU A 78 4.89 -10.36 15.32
N GLY A 79 6.03 -10.38 14.60
CA GLY A 79 7.29 -10.90 15.16
C GLY A 79 8.09 -9.86 15.96
N GLU A 80 8.08 -8.60 15.55
CA GLU A 80 8.99 -7.57 16.06
C GLU A 80 8.29 -6.43 16.81
N GLY A 81 6.96 -6.27 16.67
CA GLY A 81 6.17 -5.24 17.35
C GLY A 81 6.48 -3.80 16.93
N LEU A 82 6.98 -3.60 15.71
CA LEU A 82 7.40 -2.31 15.19
C LEU A 82 6.25 -1.56 14.49
N GLU A 83 6.22 -0.23 14.58
CA GLU A 83 5.22 0.61 13.88
C GLU A 83 5.48 0.68 12.36
N ALA A 84 6.73 0.54 11.94
CA ALA A 84 7.12 0.46 10.54
C ALA A 84 8.05 -0.71 10.32
N THR A 85 7.94 -1.36 9.17
CA THR A 85 8.82 -2.47 8.82
C THR A 85 9.67 -2.14 7.60
N VAL A 86 10.86 -2.70 7.57
CA VAL A 86 11.84 -2.52 6.49
C VAL A 86 11.96 -3.81 5.71
N THR A 87 11.93 -3.70 4.39
CA THR A 87 12.20 -4.78 3.44
C THR A 87 13.11 -4.29 2.32
N ASN A 88 13.38 -5.12 1.33
CA ASN A 88 14.08 -4.78 0.09
C ASN A 88 13.55 -5.64 -1.07
N LEU A 89 14.01 -5.39 -2.30
CA LEU A 89 13.55 -6.13 -3.48
C LEU A 89 13.92 -7.61 -3.43
N GLU A 90 15.08 -7.96 -2.87
CA GLU A 90 15.50 -9.35 -2.73
C GLU A 90 14.55 -10.14 -1.81
N GLU A 91 14.20 -9.56 -0.67
CA GLU A 91 13.24 -10.16 0.27
C GLU A 91 11.85 -10.26 -0.36
N LEU A 92 11.36 -9.21 -1.03
CA LEU A 92 10.09 -9.23 -1.75
C LEU A 92 10.03 -10.37 -2.78
N ARG A 93 11.08 -10.56 -3.57
CA ARG A 93 11.15 -11.66 -4.54
C ARG A 93 11.14 -13.03 -3.86
N THR A 94 11.86 -13.16 -2.76
CA THR A 94 11.92 -14.41 -1.99
C THR A 94 10.56 -14.77 -1.42
N TYR A 95 9.88 -13.82 -0.80
CA TYR A 95 8.51 -14.00 -0.33
C TYR A 95 7.53 -14.33 -1.46
N GLY A 96 7.67 -13.65 -2.61
CA GLY A 96 6.84 -13.89 -3.78
C GLY A 96 6.93 -15.34 -4.29
N LYS A 97 8.13 -15.90 -4.30
CA LYS A 97 8.36 -17.32 -4.66
C LYS A 97 7.81 -18.27 -3.60
N ASN A 98 8.08 -17.99 -2.33
CA ASN A 98 7.68 -18.87 -1.22
C ASN A 98 6.15 -18.92 -1.05
N THR A 99 5.45 -17.84 -1.35
CA THR A 99 3.98 -17.74 -1.27
C THR A 99 3.29 -18.16 -2.57
N ASN A 100 4.04 -18.48 -3.63
CA ASN A 100 3.53 -18.70 -4.99
C ASN A 100 2.67 -17.55 -5.57
N LEU A 101 2.76 -16.34 -4.99
CA LEU A 101 2.09 -15.16 -5.51
C LEU A 101 2.75 -14.65 -6.79
N ILE A 102 4.08 -14.82 -6.90
CA ILE A 102 4.87 -14.48 -8.07
C ILE A 102 5.60 -15.72 -8.55
N ASN A 103 5.05 -16.39 -9.56
CA ASN A 103 5.59 -17.59 -10.17
C ASN A 103 6.33 -17.34 -11.50
N TYR A 104 6.46 -16.08 -11.90
CA TYR A 104 7.18 -15.64 -13.09
C TYR A 104 8.17 -14.52 -12.73
N LYS A 105 9.13 -14.30 -13.63
CA LYS A 105 10.16 -13.27 -13.42
C LYS A 105 9.62 -11.89 -13.80
N LEU A 106 9.49 -11.02 -12.80
CA LEU A 106 9.20 -9.61 -13.02
C LEU A 106 10.47 -8.86 -13.45
N THR A 107 10.29 -7.92 -14.37
CA THR A 107 11.35 -6.99 -14.78
C THR A 107 11.59 -5.94 -13.69
N MET A 108 12.76 -5.32 -13.71
CA MET A 108 13.05 -4.19 -12.81
C MET A 108 12.10 -3.01 -13.04
N GLY A 109 11.61 -2.82 -14.27
CA GLY A 109 10.61 -1.81 -14.61
C GLY A 109 9.29 -2.04 -13.87
N GLU A 110 8.78 -3.27 -13.87
CA GLU A 110 7.54 -3.63 -13.17
C GLU A 110 7.67 -3.45 -11.64
N TRP A 111 8.83 -3.80 -11.07
CA TRP A 111 9.10 -3.54 -9.66
C TRP A 111 9.10 -2.03 -9.35
N LYS A 112 9.79 -1.22 -10.16
CA LYS A 112 9.86 0.23 -9.97
C LYS A 112 8.51 0.91 -10.17
N GLU A 113 7.69 0.45 -11.12
CA GLU A 113 6.32 0.92 -11.29
C GLU A 113 5.48 0.67 -10.04
N ALA A 114 5.52 -0.55 -9.50
CA ALA A 114 4.80 -0.88 -8.27
C ALA A 114 5.28 -0.04 -7.07
N LEU A 115 6.60 0.11 -6.90
CA LEU A 115 7.16 0.95 -5.84
C LEU A 115 6.74 2.41 -5.99
N TYR A 116 6.69 2.93 -7.22
CA TYR A 116 6.23 4.29 -7.48
C TYR A 116 4.77 4.49 -7.06
N VAL A 117 3.89 3.56 -7.44
CA VAL A 117 2.47 3.59 -7.03
C VAL A 117 2.36 3.52 -5.50
N MET A 118 3.06 2.59 -4.88
CA MET A 118 3.04 2.42 -3.41
C MET A 118 3.56 3.66 -2.68
N SER A 119 4.61 4.30 -3.19
CA SER A 119 5.15 5.54 -2.62
C SER A 119 4.20 6.72 -2.79
N LYS A 120 3.58 6.86 -3.97
CA LYS A 120 2.56 7.88 -4.26
C LYS A 120 1.38 7.79 -3.29
N HIS A 121 0.98 6.58 -2.92
CA HIS A 121 -0.11 6.31 -1.97
C HIS A 121 0.36 6.23 -0.51
N GLN A 122 1.59 6.63 -0.21
CA GLN A 122 2.16 6.64 1.15
C GLN A 122 2.12 5.26 1.84
N ILE A 123 2.15 4.19 1.06
CA ILE A 123 2.25 2.82 1.56
C ILE A 123 3.69 2.49 1.95
N ILE A 124 4.64 3.01 1.17
CA ILE A 124 6.06 2.83 1.40
C ILE A 124 6.83 4.15 1.30
N GLU A 125 8.03 4.14 1.86
CA GLU A 125 9.07 5.15 1.62
C GLU A 125 10.35 4.45 1.19
N VAL A 126 11.03 5.06 0.22
CA VAL A 126 12.33 4.61 -0.27
C VAL A 126 13.32 5.78 -0.18
N PRO A 127 14.52 5.61 0.38
CA PRO A 127 15.54 6.64 0.37
C PRO A 127 15.93 7.00 -1.06
N GLY A 128 15.75 8.26 -1.43
CA GLY A 128 16.12 8.75 -2.75
C GLY A 128 15.07 8.50 -3.83
N ALA A 129 15.53 8.50 -5.08
CA ALA A 129 14.63 8.31 -6.23
C ALA A 129 14.36 6.83 -6.50
N ILE A 130 13.10 6.48 -6.80
CA ILE A 130 12.68 5.10 -7.14
C ILE A 130 13.46 4.52 -8.32
N GLN A 131 13.87 5.36 -9.27
CA GLN A 131 14.70 4.96 -10.41
C GLN A 131 16.05 4.38 -10.01
N ASN A 132 16.58 4.77 -8.84
CA ASN A 132 17.88 4.34 -8.32
C ASN A 132 17.78 3.15 -7.36
N VAL A 133 16.59 2.57 -7.18
CA VAL A 133 16.39 1.42 -6.31
C VAL A 133 17.11 0.20 -6.87
N GLU A 134 17.92 -0.42 -6.02
CA GLU A 134 18.64 -1.67 -6.22
C GLU A 134 18.08 -2.77 -5.29
N ASP A 135 18.55 -3.99 -5.45
CA ASP A 135 18.02 -5.16 -4.74
C ASP A 135 18.08 -5.03 -3.21
N GLU A 136 19.12 -4.40 -2.68
CA GLU A 136 19.36 -4.20 -1.24
C GLU A 136 18.85 -2.86 -0.70
N THR A 137 18.32 -1.98 -1.57
CA THR A 137 17.80 -0.68 -1.13
C THR A 137 16.69 -0.87 -0.10
N PRO A 138 16.79 -0.23 1.09
CA PRO A 138 15.75 -0.37 2.10
C PRO A 138 14.43 0.24 1.64
N ILE A 139 13.35 -0.48 1.87
CA ILE A 139 11.98 -0.08 1.59
C ILE A 139 11.23 -0.11 2.91
N TYR A 140 10.79 1.04 3.38
CA TYR A 140 10.02 1.18 4.62
C TYR A 140 8.54 1.01 4.29
N ILE A 141 7.86 0.05 4.93
CA ILE A 141 6.44 -0.19 4.74
C ILE A 141 5.69 0.38 5.94
N TYR A 142 4.67 1.19 5.69
CA TYR A 142 3.84 1.83 6.72
C TYR A 142 2.50 1.12 6.92
N SER A 143 1.87 1.38 8.07
CA SER A 143 0.55 0.83 8.41
C SER A 143 -0.55 1.20 7.41
N THR A 144 -0.34 2.24 6.62
CA THR A 144 -1.21 2.63 5.49
C THR A 144 -1.56 1.45 4.58
N ILE A 145 -0.65 0.46 4.47
CA ILE A 145 -0.89 -0.75 3.66
C ILE A 145 -2.15 -1.52 4.11
N ASN A 146 -2.54 -1.41 5.37
CA ASN A 146 -3.74 -2.06 5.91
C ASN A 146 -5.04 -1.51 5.32
N LEU A 147 -5.02 -0.29 4.76
CA LEU A 147 -6.19 0.33 4.13
C LEU A 147 -6.46 -0.20 2.72
N TYR A 148 -5.42 -0.66 2.03
CA TYR A 148 -5.50 -1.02 0.61
C TYR A 148 -5.81 -2.49 0.36
N CYS A 149 -5.62 -3.32 1.38
CA CYS A 149 -5.83 -4.75 1.27
C CYS A 149 -6.55 -5.27 2.52
N GLY A 150 -7.87 -5.24 2.56
CA GLY A 150 -8.66 -5.89 3.61
C GLY A 150 -8.37 -7.39 3.68
N SER A 151 -8.61 -8.02 4.83
CA SER A 151 -8.40 -9.47 5.02
C SER A 151 -9.20 -10.33 4.04
N THR A 152 -10.36 -9.84 3.60
CA THR A 152 -11.22 -10.45 2.57
C THR A 152 -10.60 -10.43 1.16
N ASP A 153 -9.85 -9.37 0.82
CA ASP A 153 -9.24 -9.24 -0.50
C ASP A 153 -8.07 -10.21 -0.70
N ILE A 154 -7.34 -10.52 0.37
CA ILE A 154 -6.24 -11.50 0.33
C ILE A 154 -6.77 -12.89 0.06
N THR A 155 -7.87 -13.28 0.72
CA THR A 155 -8.46 -14.62 0.55
C THR A 155 -9.03 -14.80 -0.86
N ALA A 156 -9.67 -13.77 -1.44
CA ALA A 156 -10.17 -13.80 -2.80
C ALA A 156 -9.03 -13.90 -3.84
N SER A 157 -7.94 -13.16 -3.66
CA SER A 157 -6.80 -13.16 -4.59
C SER A 157 -6.04 -14.48 -4.60
N VAL A 158 -5.88 -15.13 -3.44
CA VAL A 158 -5.27 -16.48 -3.34
C VAL A 158 -6.15 -17.52 -4.01
N SER A 159 -7.47 -17.43 -3.91
CA SER A 159 -8.40 -18.32 -4.58
C SER A 159 -8.37 -18.19 -6.10
N TYR A 160 -8.21 -16.97 -6.63
CA TYR A 160 -8.10 -16.72 -8.07
C TYR A 160 -6.79 -17.26 -8.68
N THR A 161 -5.67 -17.22 -7.94
CA THR A 161 -4.40 -17.79 -8.40
C THR A 161 -4.44 -19.32 -8.45
N HIS A 162 -5.13 -19.96 -7.52
CA HIS A 162 -5.31 -21.42 -7.54
C HIS A 162 -6.22 -21.89 -8.67
N LEU A 163 -7.28 -21.14 -9.03
CA LEU A 163 -8.17 -21.49 -10.15
C LEU A 163 -7.48 -21.41 -11.51
N ARG A 164 -6.59 -20.44 -11.73
CA ARG A 164 -5.84 -20.33 -12.99
C ARG A 164 -4.77 -21.41 -13.17
N ALA A 165 -4.22 -21.96 -12.10
CA ALA A 165 -3.25 -23.05 -12.17
C ALA A 165 -3.90 -24.39 -12.61
N HIS A 166 -5.22 -24.55 -12.48
CA HIS A 166 -5.95 -25.73 -12.91
C HIS A 166 -6.49 -25.67 -14.35
N GLU A 167 -6.53 -24.50 -14.99
CA GLU A 167 -7.03 -24.32 -16.37
C GLU A 167 -5.94 -24.44 -17.45
N THR A 168 -4.67 -24.66 -17.08
CA THR A 168 -3.53 -24.83 -18.02
C THR A 168 -2.96 -26.25 -18.00
N SER A 169 -3.80 -27.24 -17.75
CA SER A 169 -3.43 -28.66 -17.90
C SER A 169 -4.22 -29.29 -19.03
#